data_c155364b0b4494d1106a075fd5a15771
#
_entry.id   c155364b0b4494d1106a075fd5a15771
#
_cell.length_a   1.000
_cell.length_b   1.000
_cell.length_c   1.000
_cell.angle_alpha   90.00
_cell.angle_beta   90.00
_cell.angle_gamma   90.00
#
_symmetry.space_group_name_H-M   'P 1'
#
loop_
_entity.id
_entity.type
_entity.pdbx_description
1 polymer ?
#
loop_
_entity_poly.entity_id
_entity_poly.type
_entity_poly.pdbx_seq_one_letter_code
_entity_poly.pdbx_strand_id
1 'polypeptide(L)'
;MSLREAQRGLGALLEIDVQIDRRRQQIAALDPGTTLASSYRVSKPKADKLRAEANVLAAVQKDAELALASVEEKIKSTSDKLYSGKVTSPRELEDLQAGIDALGRQKATLEEELLVHMEATAPAEKAAKSAEIGVAKIARAYRTLKDTNTKREAELLAEIKALEPKRKPLVTAIGDKALIKKYELIRERKGGAGAAHMTWDRTCTACGVMVNGTTVNAVTDGLVLATCEHCSRILLPG
;
A
#
# COMPACT_ATOMS: atom_id res chain seq x y z
N MET A 1 -46.61 -26.75 9.09
CA MET A 1 -46.26 -25.36 8.75
C MET A 1 -46.78 -25.02 7.34
N SER A 2 -47.52 -23.95 7.20
CA SER A 2 -47.96 -23.51 5.87
C SER A 2 -46.83 -22.97 5.03
N LEU A 3 -46.96 -22.99 3.68
CA LEU A 3 -45.95 -22.46 2.81
C LEU A 3 -45.69 -20.95 3.05
N ARG A 4 -46.71 -20.20 3.42
CA ARG A 4 -46.59 -18.78 3.81
C ARG A 4 -45.76 -18.56 5.08
N GLU A 5 -45.84 -19.49 6.06
CA GLU A 5 -44.98 -19.44 7.23
C GLU A 5 -43.52 -19.73 6.87
N ALA A 6 -43.31 -20.73 6.01
CA ALA A 6 -41.98 -21.05 5.48
C ALA A 6 -41.36 -19.88 4.68
N GLN A 7 -42.15 -19.19 3.86
CA GLN A 7 -41.71 -17.99 3.11
C GLN A 7 -41.32 -16.85 4.05
N ARG A 8 -42.10 -16.58 5.12
CA ARG A 8 -41.75 -15.60 6.16
C ARG A 8 -40.47 -15.95 6.89
N GLY A 9 -40.32 -17.23 7.27
CA GLY A 9 -39.08 -17.72 7.89
C GLY A 9 -37.86 -17.57 6.98
N LEU A 10 -38.00 -17.84 5.66
CA LEU A 10 -36.97 -17.59 4.66
C LEU A 10 -36.66 -16.10 4.50
N GLY A 11 -37.65 -15.20 4.61
CA GLY A 11 -37.43 -13.75 4.58
C GLY A 11 -36.53 -13.31 5.74
N ALA A 12 -36.83 -13.74 6.97
CA ALA A 12 -35.97 -13.43 8.11
C ALA A 12 -34.55 -14.01 7.99
N LEU A 13 -34.41 -15.23 7.45
CA LEU A 13 -33.14 -15.85 7.18
C LEU A 13 -32.37 -15.09 6.10
N LEU A 14 -33.06 -14.67 5.04
CA LEU A 14 -32.50 -13.85 3.96
C LEU A 14 -31.92 -12.55 4.47
N GLU A 15 -32.62 -11.83 5.36
CA GLU A 15 -32.13 -10.58 5.94
C GLU A 15 -30.78 -10.76 6.66
N ILE A 16 -30.64 -11.84 7.44
CA ILE A 16 -29.36 -12.15 8.12
C ILE A 16 -28.28 -12.51 7.08
N ASP A 17 -28.59 -13.35 6.12
CA ASP A 17 -27.63 -13.76 5.10
C ASP A 17 -27.17 -12.59 4.22
N VAL A 18 -28.06 -11.68 3.84
CA VAL A 18 -27.70 -10.45 3.11
C VAL A 18 -26.77 -9.56 3.94
N GLN A 19 -27.00 -9.46 5.25
CA GLN A 19 -26.10 -8.72 6.13
C GLN A 19 -24.71 -9.36 6.20
N ILE A 20 -24.63 -10.69 6.30
CA ILE A 20 -23.35 -11.43 6.30
C ILE A 20 -22.62 -11.24 4.95
N ASP A 21 -23.34 -11.41 3.84
CA ASP A 21 -22.77 -11.30 2.49
C ASP A 21 -22.26 -9.88 2.21
N ARG A 22 -22.99 -8.86 2.66
CA ARG A 22 -22.54 -7.46 2.55
C ARG A 22 -21.21 -7.23 3.26
N ARG A 23 -21.01 -7.82 4.45
CA ARG A 23 -19.74 -7.70 5.17
C ARG A 23 -18.63 -8.46 4.49
N ARG A 24 -18.90 -9.64 3.96
CA ARG A 24 -17.94 -10.40 3.15
C ARG A 24 -17.52 -9.63 1.89
N GLN A 25 -18.47 -8.98 1.22
CA GLN A 25 -18.17 -8.12 0.07
C GLN A 25 -17.32 -6.91 0.48
N GLN A 26 -17.60 -6.31 1.63
CA GLN A 26 -16.76 -5.21 2.15
C GLN A 26 -15.33 -5.67 2.45
N ILE A 27 -15.14 -6.87 3.00
CA ILE A 27 -13.80 -7.45 3.19
C ILE A 27 -13.11 -7.67 1.84
N ALA A 28 -13.79 -8.26 0.87
CA ALA A 28 -13.23 -8.50 -0.46
C ALA A 28 -12.92 -7.22 -1.25
N ALA A 29 -13.57 -6.12 -0.91
CA ALA A 29 -13.35 -4.81 -1.54
C ALA A 29 -12.25 -3.98 -0.86
N LEU A 30 -11.64 -4.46 0.21
CA LEU A 30 -10.50 -3.77 0.84
C LEU A 30 -9.34 -3.70 -0.16
N ASP A 31 -8.75 -2.51 -0.30
CA ASP A 31 -7.59 -2.31 -1.19
C ASP A 31 -6.39 -3.13 -0.70
N PRO A 32 -5.90 -4.12 -1.43
CA PRO A 32 -4.74 -4.92 -1.02
C PRO A 32 -3.42 -4.14 -1.06
N GLY A 33 -3.42 -2.89 -1.51
CA GLY A 33 -2.24 -2.03 -1.59
C GLY A 33 -1.28 -2.38 -2.73
N THR A 34 -1.76 -3.07 -3.78
CA THR A 34 -0.93 -3.51 -4.91
C THR A 34 -0.25 -2.35 -5.62
N THR A 35 -0.92 -1.22 -5.75
CA THR A 35 -0.36 0.00 -6.37
C THR A 35 0.80 0.56 -5.55
N LEU A 36 0.64 0.64 -4.22
CA LEU A 36 1.71 1.11 -3.32
C LEU A 36 2.89 0.14 -3.29
N ALA A 37 2.63 -1.17 -3.25
CA ALA A 37 3.67 -2.19 -3.30
C ALA A 37 4.45 -2.15 -4.62
N SER A 38 3.76 -1.97 -5.75
CA SER A 38 4.38 -1.81 -7.06
C SER A 38 5.23 -0.54 -7.13
N SER A 39 4.70 0.60 -6.66
CA SER A 39 5.42 1.87 -6.60
C SER A 39 6.67 1.77 -5.74
N TYR A 40 6.60 1.10 -4.59
CA TYR A 40 7.77 0.85 -3.73
C TYR A 40 8.83 0.02 -4.45
N ARG A 41 8.43 -1.08 -5.09
CA ARG A 41 9.34 -1.98 -5.82
C ARG A 41 10.11 -1.27 -6.95
N VAL A 42 9.46 -0.29 -7.60
CA VAL A 42 10.10 0.51 -8.67
C VAL A 42 10.96 1.63 -8.10
N SER A 43 10.50 2.31 -7.06
CA SER A 43 11.17 3.51 -6.53
C SER A 43 12.38 3.19 -5.66
N LYS A 44 12.33 2.09 -4.89
CA LYS A 44 13.41 1.71 -3.97
C LYS A 44 14.76 1.50 -4.69
N PRO A 45 14.87 0.69 -5.75
CA PRO A 45 16.14 0.51 -6.45
C PRO A 45 16.69 1.80 -7.06
N LYS A 46 15.80 2.69 -7.53
CA LYS A 46 16.21 4.00 -8.07
C LYS A 46 16.81 4.88 -6.98
N ALA A 47 16.20 4.92 -5.81
CA ALA A 47 16.72 5.67 -4.67
C ALA A 47 18.07 5.10 -4.19
N ASP A 48 18.19 3.78 -4.14
CA ASP A 48 19.45 3.11 -3.76
C ASP A 48 20.57 3.42 -4.74
N LYS A 49 20.28 3.43 -6.04
CA LYS A 49 21.25 3.83 -7.08
C LYS A 49 21.71 5.28 -6.91
N LEU A 50 20.77 6.21 -6.75
CA LEU A 50 21.12 7.62 -6.52
C LEU A 50 21.94 7.82 -5.25
N ARG A 51 21.63 7.06 -4.18
CA ARG A 51 22.44 7.11 -2.95
C ARG A 51 23.84 6.57 -3.17
N ALA A 52 23.99 5.46 -3.91
CA ALA A 52 25.30 4.91 -4.24
C ALA A 52 26.14 5.91 -5.07
N GLU A 53 25.55 6.54 -6.07
CA GLU A 53 26.20 7.58 -6.88
C GLU A 53 26.63 8.80 -6.02
N ALA A 54 25.75 9.29 -5.15
CA ALA A 54 26.06 10.38 -4.24
C ALA A 54 27.20 10.02 -3.27
N ASN A 55 27.22 8.79 -2.76
CA ASN A 55 28.28 8.33 -1.87
C ASN A 55 29.66 8.27 -2.57
N VAL A 56 29.69 7.86 -3.86
CA VAL A 56 30.94 7.87 -4.65
C VAL A 56 31.46 9.30 -4.82
N LEU A 57 30.59 10.23 -5.19
CA LEU A 57 30.97 11.65 -5.35
C LEU A 57 31.43 12.27 -4.02
N ALA A 58 30.74 11.98 -2.93
CA ALA A 58 31.13 12.44 -1.60
C ALA A 58 32.50 11.87 -1.15
N ALA A 59 32.82 10.63 -1.51
CA ALA A 59 34.13 10.05 -1.22
C ALA A 59 35.24 10.77 -2.00
N VAL A 60 35.03 11.03 -3.30
CA VAL A 60 36.00 11.78 -4.13
C VAL A 60 36.20 13.20 -3.60
N GLN A 61 35.11 13.89 -3.23
CA GLN A 61 35.21 15.21 -2.60
C GLN A 61 36.03 15.15 -1.31
N LYS A 62 35.78 14.13 -0.49
CA LYS A 62 36.51 13.94 0.78
C LYS A 62 38.00 13.71 0.59
N ASP A 63 38.38 12.93 -0.45
CA ASP A 63 39.78 12.70 -0.78
C ASP A 63 40.45 14.01 -1.26
N ALA A 64 39.78 14.83 -2.02
CA ALA A 64 40.26 16.15 -2.42
C ALA A 64 40.44 17.11 -1.23
N GLU A 65 39.46 17.12 -0.27
CA GLU A 65 39.60 17.88 0.97
C GLU A 65 40.81 17.45 1.80
N LEU A 66 41.09 16.16 1.89
CA LEU A 66 42.24 15.63 2.60
C LEU A 66 43.57 15.97 1.90
N ALA A 67 43.59 15.92 0.57
CA ALA A 67 44.74 16.31 -0.20
C ALA A 67 45.06 17.80 0.00
N LEU A 68 44.05 18.66 -0.07
CA LEU A 68 44.18 20.10 0.19
C LEU A 68 44.73 20.37 1.60
N ALA A 69 44.12 19.75 2.63
CA ALA A 69 44.57 19.90 4.02
C ALA A 69 46.02 19.48 4.22
N SER A 70 46.46 18.38 3.53
CA SER A 70 47.88 17.94 3.57
C SER A 70 48.85 18.95 2.96
N VAL A 71 48.46 19.60 1.84
CA VAL A 71 49.28 20.64 1.22
C VAL A 71 49.32 21.89 2.11
N GLU A 72 48.23 22.31 2.70
CA GLU A 72 48.18 23.44 3.64
C GLU A 72 49.06 23.21 4.87
N GLU A 73 49.08 22.00 5.42
CA GLU A 73 49.96 21.66 6.53
C GLU A 73 51.45 21.72 6.14
N LYS A 74 51.80 21.28 4.91
CA LYS A 74 53.15 21.38 4.36
C LYS A 74 53.56 22.82 4.18
N ILE A 75 52.69 23.67 3.61
CA ILE A 75 52.95 25.12 3.45
C ILE A 75 53.22 25.73 4.84
N LYS A 76 52.35 25.48 5.81
CA LYS A 76 52.52 25.97 7.18
C LYS A 76 53.85 25.53 7.78
N SER A 77 54.15 24.22 7.75
CA SER A 77 55.42 23.67 8.28
C SER A 77 56.63 24.24 7.61
N THR A 78 56.62 24.45 6.26
CA THR A 78 57.75 25.02 5.53
C THR A 78 57.89 26.52 5.82
N SER A 79 56.79 27.24 5.94
CA SER A 79 56.74 28.65 6.34
C SER A 79 57.30 28.85 7.77
N ASP A 80 56.87 27.99 8.70
CA ASP A 80 57.39 28.05 10.08
C ASP A 80 58.89 27.82 10.12
N LYS A 81 59.45 26.96 9.28
CA LYS A 81 60.90 26.75 9.15
C LYS A 81 61.60 27.98 8.57
N LEU A 82 61.06 28.55 7.51
CA LEU A 82 61.59 29.75 6.84
C LEU A 82 61.72 30.94 7.82
N TYR A 83 60.66 31.16 8.62
CA TYR A 83 60.62 32.31 9.57
C TYR A 83 61.10 31.99 10.98
N SER A 84 61.58 30.76 11.27
CA SER A 84 62.08 30.37 12.57
C SER A 84 63.37 31.06 13.01
N GLY A 85 64.10 31.71 12.11
CA GLY A 85 65.41 32.28 12.39
C GLY A 85 66.55 31.24 12.54
N LYS A 86 66.25 29.94 12.35
CA LYS A 86 67.25 28.85 12.49
C LYS A 86 67.99 28.60 11.17
N VAL A 87 67.43 28.96 10.05
CA VAL A 87 68.04 28.83 8.72
C VAL A 87 68.75 30.15 8.39
N THR A 88 70.07 30.10 8.23
CA THR A 88 70.89 31.27 7.99
C THR A 88 71.53 31.27 6.60
N SER A 89 71.49 30.17 5.89
CA SER A 89 72.01 30.04 4.51
C SER A 89 71.09 30.72 3.50
N PRO A 90 71.56 31.71 2.72
CA PRO A 90 70.73 32.37 1.71
C PRO A 90 70.15 31.39 0.70
N ARG A 91 70.93 30.38 0.27
CA ARG A 91 70.46 29.36 -0.68
C ARG A 91 69.34 28.50 -0.12
N GLU A 92 69.44 28.12 1.16
CA GLU A 92 68.41 27.31 1.83
C GLU A 92 67.11 28.13 2.02
N LEU A 93 67.21 29.44 2.27
CA LEU A 93 66.06 30.35 2.35
C LEU A 93 65.38 30.49 0.98
N GLU A 94 66.15 30.62 -0.12
CA GLU A 94 65.62 30.62 -1.50
C GLU A 94 64.94 29.30 -1.85
N ASP A 95 65.53 28.14 -1.47
CA ASP A 95 64.96 26.82 -1.73
C ASP A 95 63.61 26.63 -0.95
N LEU A 96 63.56 27.07 0.32
CA LEU A 96 62.32 27.04 1.10
C LEU A 96 61.25 27.92 0.51
N GLN A 97 61.57 29.15 0.06
CA GLN A 97 60.62 30.05 -0.58
C GLN A 97 60.10 29.46 -1.90
N ALA A 98 60.98 28.94 -2.75
CA ALA A 98 60.57 28.28 -3.97
C ALA A 98 59.68 27.06 -3.73
N GLY A 99 59.93 26.32 -2.62
CA GLY A 99 59.08 25.24 -2.15
C GLY A 99 57.68 25.70 -1.75
N ILE A 100 57.58 26.81 -1.01
CA ILE A 100 56.32 27.42 -0.63
C ILE A 100 55.53 27.85 -1.86
N ASP A 101 56.18 28.49 -2.83
CA ASP A 101 55.53 28.94 -4.07
C ASP A 101 55.06 27.78 -4.93
N ALA A 102 55.79 26.67 -4.96
CA ALA A 102 55.36 25.43 -5.64
C ALA A 102 54.14 24.80 -4.96
N LEU A 103 54.18 24.69 -3.63
CA LEU A 103 53.03 24.21 -2.84
C LEU A 103 51.81 25.15 -2.96
N GLY A 104 52.02 26.45 -3.05
CA GLY A 104 50.94 27.42 -3.30
C GLY A 104 50.25 27.22 -4.64
N ARG A 105 50.99 26.91 -5.70
CA ARG A 105 50.39 26.56 -6.98
C ARG A 105 49.63 25.23 -6.94
N GLN A 106 50.16 24.24 -6.23
CA GLN A 106 49.47 22.95 -6.01
C GLN A 106 48.20 23.15 -5.23
N LYS A 107 48.20 23.98 -4.16
CA LYS A 107 47.02 24.35 -3.38
C LYS A 107 45.94 24.94 -4.28
N ALA A 108 46.27 25.93 -5.13
CA ALA A 108 45.32 26.57 -6.04
C ALA A 108 44.64 25.54 -6.98
N THR A 109 45.42 24.62 -7.54
CA THR A 109 44.87 23.55 -8.39
C THR A 109 43.90 22.65 -7.62
N LEU A 110 44.26 22.25 -6.39
CA LEU A 110 43.42 21.41 -5.54
C LEU A 110 42.14 22.12 -5.08
N GLU A 111 42.18 23.43 -4.84
CA GLU A 111 41.02 24.26 -4.55
C GLU A 111 40.04 24.30 -5.73
N GLU A 112 40.54 24.45 -6.96
CA GLU A 112 39.70 24.39 -8.16
C GLU A 112 39.06 23.01 -8.35
N GLU A 113 39.84 21.93 -8.19
CA GLU A 113 39.34 20.55 -8.26
C GLU A 113 38.26 20.30 -7.18
N LEU A 114 38.50 20.76 -5.95
CA LEU A 114 37.51 20.63 -4.85
C LEU A 114 36.22 21.34 -5.18
N LEU A 115 36.26 22.55 -5.76
CA LEU A 115 35.03 23.26 -6.16
C LEU A 115 34.25 22.45 -7.19
N VAL A 116 34.89 21.85 -8.18
CA VAL A 116 34.24 20.98 -9.17
C VAL A 116 33.58 19.78 -8.52
N HIS A 117 34.27 19.15 -7.56
CA HIS A 117 33.67 18.02 -6.80
C HIS A 117 32.49 18.44 -5.94
N MET A 118 32.56 19.59 -5.28
CA MET A 118 31.42 20.12 -4.47
C MET A 118 30.21 20.43 -5.35
N GLU A 119 30.41 21.02 -6.53
CA GLU A 119 29.34 21.31 -7.49
C GLU A 119 28.67 20.04 -8.02
N ALA A 120 29.40 18.94 -8.15
CA ALA A 120 28.86 17.64 -8.54
C ALA A 120 28.14 16.92 -7.37
N THR A 121 28.70 16.99 -6.18
CA THR A 121 28.23 16.25 -4.99
C THR A 121 26.89 16.81 -4.46
N ALA A 122 26.77 18.13 -4.33
CA ALA A 122 25.61 18.77 -3.75
C ALA A 122 24.27 18.43 -4.45
N PRO A 123 24.13 18.47 -5.79
CA PRO A 123 22.91 18.07 -6.46
C PRO A 123 22.65 16.57 -6.37
N ALA A 124 23.70 15.72 -6.38
CA ALA A 124 23.57 14.27 -6.25
C ALA A 124 23.02 13.88 -4.86
N GLU A 125 23.54 14.46 -3.80
CA GLU A 125 23.03 14.26 -2.44
C GLU A 125 21.58 14.72 -2.28
N LYS A 126 21.25 15.88 -2.84
CA LYS A 126 19.86 16.40 -2.83
C LYS A 126 18.92 15.46 -3.58
N ALA A 127 19.32 14.93 -4.72
CA ALA A 127 18.53 13.98 -5.50
C ALA A 127 18.33 12.66 -4.74
N ALA A 128 19.39 12.10 -4.15
CA ALA A 128 19.35 10.89 -3.34
C ALA A 128 18.42 11.06 -2.15
N LYS A 129 18.57 12.14 -1.39
CA LYS A 129 17.73 12.45 -0.21
C LYS A 129 16.26 12.63 -0.60
N SER A 130 15.97 13.30 -1.72
CA SER A 130 14.60 13.46 -2.21
C SER A 130 13.97 12.13 -2.60
N ALA A 131 14.71 11.25 -3.28
CA ALA A 131 14.27 9.92 -3.66
C ALA A 131 13.99 9.04 -2.42
N GLU A 132 14.87 9.06 -1.42
CA GLU A 132 14.69 8.33 -0.16
C GLU A 132 13.44 8.79 0.60
N ILE A 133 13.18 10.10 0.68
CA ILE A 133 11.97 10.66 1.28
C ILE A 133 10.73 10.15 0.53
N GLY A 134 10.78 10.10 -0.81
CA GLY A 134 9.71 9.56 -1.64
C GLY A 134 9.41 8.10 -1.32
N VAL A 135 10.45 7.27 -1.25
CA VAL A 135 10.32 5.84 -0.88
C VAL A 135 9.76 5.68 0.53
N ALA A 136 10.26 6.47 1.49
CA ALA A 136 9.77 6.43 2.87
C ALA A 136 8.28 6.79 2.99
N LYS A 137 7.81 7.78 2.21
CA LYS A 137 6.39 8.14 2.13
C LYS A 137 5.54 6.98 1.61
N ILE A 138 5.96 6.31 0.53
CA ILE A 138 5.26 5.15 -0.03
C ILE A 138 5.20 4.02 0.99
N ALA A 139 6.32 3.70 1.63
CA ALA A 139 6.40 2.66 2.65
C ALA A 139 5.47 2.95 3.85
N ARG A 140 5.41 4.20 4.29
CA ARG A 140 4.51 4.63 5.37
C ARG A 140 3.05 4.50 4.96
N ALA A 141 2.68 4.97 3.77
CA ALA A 141 1.33 4.85 3.25
C ALA A 141 0.89 3.39 3.15
N TYR A 142 1.76 2.49 2.68
CA TYR A 142 1.48 1.05 2.61
C TYR A 142 1.24 0.44 4.00
N ARG A 143 2.06 0.77 4.99
CA ARG A 143 1.87 0.30 6.38
C ARG A 143 0.55 0.78 6.95
N THR A 144 0.25 2.07 6.82
CA THR A 144 -1.02 2.66 7.30
C THR A 144 -2.23 2.00 6.65
N LEU A 145 -2.19 1.78 5.32
CA LEU A 145 -3.25 1.07 4.61
C LEU A 145 -3.44 -0.35 5.16
N LYS A 146 -2.35 -1.10 5.32
CA LYS A 146 -2.40 -2.46 5.86
C LYS A 146 -2.97 -2.51 7.27
N ASP A 147 -2.53 -1.62 8.16
CA ASP A 147 -3.02 -1.55 9.54
C ASP A 147 -4.52 -1.19 9.59
N THR A 148 -4.96 -0.26 8.74
CA THR A 148 -6.37 0.12 8.61
C THR A 148 -7.20 -1.04 8.10
N ASN A 149 -6.74 -1.74 7.06
CA ASN A 149 -7.43 -2.91 6.51
C ASN A 149 -7.53 -4.04 7.52
N THR A 150 -6.47 -4.34 8.25
CA THR A 150 -6.47 -5.38 9.29
C THR A 150 -7.50 -5.08 10.38
N LYS A 151 -7.58 -3.83 10.83
CA LYS A 151 -8.59 -3.39 11.81
C LYS A 151 -10.01 -3.54 11.24
N ARG A 152 -10.21 -3.04 10.02
CA ARG A 152 -11.52 -3.07 9.37
C ARG A 152 -11.99 -4.50 9.08
N GLU A 153 -11.10 -5.37 8.64
CA GLU A 153 -11.38 -6.80 8.45
C GLU A 153 -11.77 -7.47 9.78
N ALA A 154 -11.04 -7.21 10.86
CA ALA A 154 -11.35 -7.75 12.19
C ALA A 154 -12.74 -7.30 12.69
N GLU A 155 -13.09 -6.02 12.50
CA GLU A 155 -14.42 -5.50 12.83
C GLU A 155 -15.52 -6.22 12.04
N LEU A 156 -15.36 -6.33 10.73
CA LEU A 156 -16.33 -6.99 9.85
C LEU A 156 -16.48 -8.48 10.16
N LEU A 157 -15.39 -9.17 10.48
CA LEU A 157 -15.41 -10.57 10.93
C LEU A 157 -16.11 -10.73 12.27
N ALA A 158 -15.92 -9.80 13.21
CA ALA A 158 -16.63 -9.80 14.48
C ALA A 158 -18.15 -9.59 14.28
N GLU A 159 -18.56 -8.69 13.37
CA GLU A 159 -19.96 -8.48 13.00
C GLU A 159 -20.57 -9.75 12.38
N ILE A 160 -19.85 -10.44 11.47
CA ILE A 160 -20.28 -11.72 10.88
C ILE A 160 -20.47 -12.76 11.99
N LYS A 161 -19.48 -12.90 12.87
CA LYS A 161 -19.53 -13.83 14.01
C LYS A 161 -20.71 -13.56 14.94
N ALA A 162 -21.15 -12.32 15.08
CA ALA A 162 -22.33 -11.94 15.87
C ALA A 162 -23.66 -12.26 15.15
N LEU A 163 -23.67 -12.33 13.82
CA LEU A 163 -24.84 -12.65 13.01
C LEU A 163 -25.07 -14.16 12.85
N GLU A 164 -24.00 -14.96 12.73
CA GLU A 164 -24.09 -16.41 12.52
C GLU A 164 -24.94 -17.16 13.57
N PRO A 165 -24.85 -16.88 14.89
CA PRO A 165 -25.70 -17.51 15.88
C PRO A 165 -27.18 -17.21 15.69
N LYS A 166 -27.53 -16.04 15.14
CA LYS A 166 -28.94 -15.63 14.89
C LYS A 166 -29.55 -16.40 13.73
N ARG A 167 -28.73 -16.95 12.84
CA ARG A 167 -29.13 -17.73 11.68
C ARG A 167 -29.70 -19.11 12.09
N LYS A 168 -29.05 -19.79 13.04
CA LYS A 168 -29.38 -21.16 13.45
C LYS A 168 -30.85 -21.34 13.94
N PRO A 169 -31.38 -20.49 14.84
CA PRO A 169 -32.77 -20.60 15.27
C PRO A 169 -33.77 -20.35 14.12
N LEU A 170 -33.44 -19.46 13.16
CA LEU A 170 -34.29 -19.21 11.99
C LEU A 170 -34.38 -20.45 11.10
N VAL A 171 -33.24 -21.09 10.81
CA VAL A 171 -33.20 -22.35 10.06
C VAL A 171 -34.03 -23.45 10.77
N THR A 172 -33.92 -23.53 12.10
CA THR A 172 -34.71 -24.52 12.89
C THR A 172 -36.22 -24.20 12.88
N ALA A 173 -36.58 -22.93 12.98
CA ALA A 173 -37.97 -22.48 12.97
C ALA A 173 -38.68 -22.73 11.63
N ILE A 174 -37.98 -22.70 10.50
CA ILE A 174 -38.54 -23.05 9.19
C ILE A 174 -38.98 -24.51 9.11
N GLY A 175 -38.29 -25.43 9.78
CA GLY A 175 -38.71 -26.84 9.96
C GLY A 175 -38.73 -27.68 8.67
N ASP A 176 -38.79 -27.10 7.48
CA ASP A 176 -38.74 -27.79 6.19
C ASP A 176 -37.30 -28.01 5.74
N LYS A 177 -36.82 -29.24 5.98
CA LYS A 177 -35.44 -29.63 5.63
C LYS A 177 -35.17 -29.60 4.13
N ALA A 178 -36.14 -29.88 3.27
CA ALA A 178 -35.98 -29.87 1.83
C ALA A 178 -35.85 -28.44 1.31
N LEU A 179 -36.64 -27.53 1.83
CA LEU A 179 -36.60 -26.10 1.52
C LEU A 179 -35.25 -25.49 1.95
N ILE A 180 -34.82 -25.76 3.18
CA ILE A 180 -33.52 -25.29 3.66
C ILE A 180 -32.37 -25.83 2.81
N LYS A 181 -32.40 -27.12 2.48
CA LYS A 181 -31.38 -27.73 1.60
C LYS A 181 -31.34 -27.04 0.22
N LYS A 182 -32.51 -26.73 -0.35
CA LYS A 182 -32.59 -26.00 -1.63
C LYS A 182 -32.03 -24.58 -1.47
N TYR A 183 -32.37 -23.87 -0.41
CA TYR A 183 -31.86 -22.54 -0.10
C TYR A 183 -30.33 -22.52 0.05
N GLU A 184 -29.76 -23.45 0.84
CA GLU A 184 -28.31 -23.54 1.04
C GLU A 184 -27.56 -23.89 -0.24
N LEU A 185 -28.09 -24.78 -1.04
CA LEU A 185 -27.49 -25.14 -2.34
C LEU A 185 -27.42 -23.93 -3.29
N ILE A 186 -28.48 -23.11 -3.33
CA ILE A 186 -28.50 -21.88 -4.12
C ILE A 186 -27.50 -20.86 -3.54
N ARG A 187 -27.50 -20.73 -2.21
CA ARG A 187 -26.59 -19.84 -1.49
C ARG A 187 -25.12 -20.15 -1.80
N GLU A 188 -24.74 -21.42 -1.75
CA GLU A 188 -23.40 -21.88 -2.06
C GLU A 188 -23.03 -21.58 -3.53
N ARG A 189 -23.91 -21.96 -4.48
CA ARG A 189 -23.67 -21.75 -5.93
C ARG A 189 -23.58 -20.28 -6.34
N LYS A 190 -24.28 -19.39 -5.63
CA LYS A 190 -24.34 -17.96 -5.97
C LYS A 190 -23.39 -17.10 -5.14
N GLY A 191 -22.66 -17.70 -4.21
CA GLY A 191 -21.74 -16.99 -3.32
C GLY A 191 -22.45 -15.94 -2.45
N GLY A 192 -23.74 -16.16 -2.08
CA GLY A 192 -24.53 -15.23 -1.33
C GLY A 192 -25.93 -15.77 -1.05
N ALA A 193 -26.86 -14.93 -0.61
CA ALA A 193 -28.21 -15.32 -0.18
C ALA A 193 -28.92 -16.23 -1.19
N GLY A 194 -29.59 -17.29 -0.70
CA GLY A 194 -30.29 -18.29 -1.52
C GLY A 194 -31.67 -17.87 -1.97
N ALA A 195 -32.21 -16.75 -1.47
CA ALA A 195 -33.48 -16.15 -1.85
C ALA A 195 -33.31 -14.69 -2.24
N ALA A 196 -34.37 -14.08 -2.75
CA ALA A 196 -34.46 -12.67 -3.08
C ALA A 196 -35.93 -12.21 -2.93
N HIS A 197 -36.13 -10.95 -2.63
CA HIS A 197 -37.46 -10.37 -2.71
C HIS A 197 -37.83 -9.99 -4.15
N MET A 198 -39.08 -10.06 -4.46
CA MET A 198 -39.65 -9.49 -5.67
C MET A 198 -40.22 -8.12 -5.30
N THR A 199 -39.72 -7.07 -5.94
CA THR A 199 -40.20 -5.70 -5.73
C THR A 199 -41.62 -5.49 -6.31
N TRP A 200 -42.25 -4.39 -5.98
CA TRP A 200 -43.56 -4.02 -6.48
C TRP A 200 -43.61 -3.87 -8.01
N ASP A 201 -42.50 -3.46 -8.64
CA ASP A 201 -42.31 -3.37 -10.10
C ASP A 201 -41.90 -4.72 -10.73
N ARG A 202 -42.08 -5.82 -9.99
CA ARG A 202 -41.81 -7.19 -10.44
C ARG A 202 -40.32 -7.47 -10.74
N THR A 203 -39.41 -6.77 -10.09
CA THR A 203 -37.97 -6.97 -10.28
C THR A 203 -37.40 -7.84 -9.16
N CYS A 204 -36.50 -8.77 -9.49
CA CYS A 204 -35.76 -9.57 -8.51
C CYS A 204 -34.66 -8.71 -7.86
N THR A 205 -34.71 -8.54 -6.54
CA THR A 205 -33.73 -7.70 -5.79
C THR A 205 -32.30 -8.20 -5.87
N ALA A 206 -32.07 -9.47 -6.23
CA ALA A 206 -30.74 -10.04 -6.28
C ALA A 206 -30.04 -9.90 -7.65
N CYS A 207 -30.77 -9.86 -8.75
CA CYS A 207 -30.19 -9.77 -10.09
C CYS A 207 -30.67 -8.59 -10.92
N GLY A 208 -31.65 -7.81 -10.41
CA GLY A 208 -32.21 -6.64 -11.10
C GLY A 208 -33.06 -6.96 -12.33
N VAL A 209 -33.36 -8.23 -12.62
CA VAL A 209 -34.12 -8.64 -13.80
C VAL A 209 -35.60 -8.73 -13.49
N MET A 210 -36.43 -8.29 -14.42
CA MET A 210 -37.88 -8.37 -14.31
C MET A 210 -38.35 -9.83 -14.36
N VAL A 211 -39.25 -10.18 -13.44
CA VAL A 211 -39.83 -11.53 -13.28
C VAL A 211 -41.03 -11.65 -14.22
N ASN A 212 -41.19 -12.81 -14.85
CA ASN A 212 -42.34 -13.02 -15.76
C ASN A 212 -43.68 -13.11 -14.99
N GLY A 213 -44.76 -12.87 -15.70
CA GLY A 213 -46.12 -12.81 -15.09
C GLY A 213 -46.53 -14.10 -14.39
N THR A 214 -46.17 -15.25 -14.94
CA THR A 214 -46.49 -16.57 -14.34
C THR A 214 -45.80 -16.74 -12.99
N THR A 215 -44.51 -16.38 -12.92
CA THR A 215 -43.74 -16.44 -11.66
C THR A 215 -44.21 -15.36 -10.67
N VAL A 216 -44.59 -14.17 -11.14
CA VAL A 216 -45.22 -13.12 -10.29
C VAL A 216 -46.45 -13.67 -9.59
N ASN A 217 -47.38 -14.28 -10.34
CA ASN A 217 -48.60 -14.87 -9.76
C ASN A 217 -48.26 -15.95 -8.76
N ALA A 218 -47.34 -16.85 -9.07
CA ALA A 218 -46.90 -17.92 -8.15
C ALA A 218 -46.33 -17.38 -6.84
N VAL A 219 -45.55 -16.27 -6.87
CA VAL A 219 -45.00 -15.60 -5.69
C VAL A 219 -46.11 -14.93 -4.89
N THR A 220 -47.05 -14.25 -5.58
CA THR A 220 -48.14 -13.49 -4.92
C THR A 220 -49.17 -14.40 -4.28
N ASP A 221 -49.59 -15.48 -4.98
CA ASP A 221 -50.55 -16.44 -4.48
C ASP A 221 -49.99 -17.24 -3.30
N GLY A 222 -48.68 -17.40 -3.21
CA GLY A 222 -47.99 -18.08 -2.11
C GLY A 222 -48.37 -19.58 -1.97
N LEU A 223 -48.83 -20.18 -3.07
CA LEU A 223 -49.20 -21.62 -3.11
C LEU A 223 -48.04 -22.52 -3.48
N VAL A 224 -47.06 -21.98 -4.20
CA VAL A 224 -45.84 -22.69 -4.64
C VAL A 224 -44.59 -21.85 -4.41
N LEU A 225 -43.46 -22.52 -4.21
CA LEU A 225 -42.16 -21.86 -4.11
C LEU A 225 -41.66 -21.55 -5.51
N ALA A 226 -41.71 -20.29 -5.89
CA ALA A 226 -41.17 -19.80 -7.16
C ALA A 226 -39.67 -19.47 -7.05
N THR A 227 -38.99 -19.59 -8.15
CA THR A 227 -37.58 -19.18 -8.31
C THR A 227 -37.44 -18.21 -9.46
N CYS A 228 -36.50 -17.27 -9.33
CA CYS A 228 -36.17 -16.37 -10.41
C CYS A 228 -35.59 -17.15 -11.60
N GLU A 229 -36.12 -16.96 -12.79
CA GLU A 229 -35.68 -17.67 -14.00
C GLU A 229 -34.25 -17.32 -14.42
N HIS A 230 -33.83 -16.09 -14.08
CA HIS A 230 -32.52 -15.59 -14.43
C HIS A 230 -31.43 -16.03 -13.45
N CYS A 231 -31.66 -15.85 -12.13
CA CYS A 231 -30.62 -16.11 -11.12
C CYS A 231 -30.88 -17.38 -10.29
N SER A 232 -32.02 -18.03 -10.46
CA SER A 232 -32.44 -19.27 -9.78
C SER A 232 -32.61 -19.14 -8.25
N ARG A 233 -32.58 -17.93 -7.69
CA ARG A 233 -32.87 -17.71 -6.28
C ARG A 233 -34.35 -17.89 -5.98
N ILE A 234 -34.67 -18.37 -4.77
CA ILE A 234 -36.06 -18.46 -4.32
C ILE A 234 -36.63 -17.04 -4.23
N LEU A 235 -37.76 -16.80 -4.86
CA LEU A 235 -38.46 -15.51 -4.81
C LEU A 235 -39.42 -15.46 -3.63
N LEU A 236 -39.31 -14.39 -2.87
CA LEU A 236 -40.19 -14.06 -1.76
C LEU A 236 -41.00 -12.80 -2.14
N PRO A 237 -42.25 -12.68 -1.66
CA PRO A 237 -42.98 -11.43 -1.83
C PRO A 237 -42.24 -10.28 -1.16
N GLY A 238 -42.30 -9.09 -1.76
CA GLY A 238 -41.71 -7.86 -1.23
C GLY A 238 -42.60 -7.20 -0.18
#